data_cb75447a93385922bbc4e0f72bbae254
#
_entry.id   cb75447a93385922bbc4e0f72bbae254
#
_cell.length_a   1.000
_cell.length_b   1.000
_cell.length_c   1.000
_cell.angle_alpha   90.00
_cell.angle_beta   90.00
_cell.angle_gamma   90.00
#
_symmetry.space_group_name_H-M   'P 1'
#
loop_
_entity.id
_entity.type
_entity.pdbx_description
1 polymer ?
#
loop_
_entity_poly.entity_id
_entity_poly.type
_entity_poly.pdbx_seq_one_letter_code
_entity_poly.pdbx_strand_id
1 'polypeptide(L)'
;MKFSFVCRASKARKNGESPLELQVTSKGKRAFIALDRKCKPSQFNVTTQKVRGKMEHNQYLDAIMQKCHMIETQLIKNGVEVSVTTFVEAFKNGTERKGMTLLKMFDKHNSEYQKKVDGGLADEKTLYKYENSKKRVEEYLVTLGQDDILLSEITPMFCEGFATYCLSKLKTSTANKHLKHFKKMLAMGVEERHIDVNPFKVKIKEDKLEYNPLTLVELNKIIQKEMPNDRLDRVRDLFVFQCYTGLAYCDMVELKRENIMDGIIVINRKKTDVKSVIPILPMAKKILEKYDYQLPVLSNQRYNSYLAEIKDICNINKKLHTHLGRHTMATILINNGVGLPVIAKILGHSSTKITESIYAQVLDKTVQDNASLIQKAFGI
;
A
#
# COMPACT_ATOMS: atom_id res chain seq x y z
N MET A 1 35.97 7.97 -14.67
CA MET A 1 36.81 7.20 -15.65
C MET A 1 37.48 8.13 -16.63
N LYS A 2 38.44 7.62 -17.44
CA LYS A 2 39.04 8.39 -18.53
C LYS A 2 38.66 7.73 -19.87
N PHE A 3 38.11 8.52 -20.77
CA PHE A 3 37.69 8.10 -22.11
C PHE A 3 38.57 8.78 -23.13
N SER A 4 39.01 8.04 -24.15
CA SER A 4 39.78 8.58 -25.28
C SER A 4 39.54 7.76 -26.53
N PHE A 5 39.69 8.37 -27.68
CA PHE A 5 39.61 7.64 -28.95
C PHE A 5 41.00 7.28 -29.47
N VAL A 6 41.11 6.15 -30.13
CA VAL A 6 42.34 5.68 -30.74
C VAL A 6 42.08 5.11 -32.13
N CYS A 7 43.04 5.32 -33.05
CA CYS A 7 43.07 4.71 -34.38
C CYS A 7 44.43 4.05 -34.56
N ARG A 8 44.47 2.72 -34.36
CA ARG A 8 45.74 1.98 -34.30
C ARG A 8 46.18 1.52 -35.69
N ALA A 9 47.39 1.94 -36.12
CA ALA A 9 47.96 1.53 -37.41
C ALA A 9 48.13 0.01 -37.53
N SER A 10 48.39 -0.70 -36.40
CA SER A 10 48.51 -2.16 -36.36
C SER A 10 47.21 -2.91 -36.73
N LYS A 11 46.06 -2.22 -36.72
CA LYS A 11 44.77 -2.77 -37.13
C LYS A 11 44.29 -2.30 -38.50
N ALA A 12 45.15 -1.66 -39.28
CA ALA A 12 44.81 -1.20 -40.62
C ALA A 12 44.54 -2.39 -41.55
N ARG A 13 43.45 -2.30 -42.31
CA ARG A 13 43.05 -3.27 -43.33
C ARG A 13 43.83 -3.02 -44.62
N LYS A 14 43.71 -3.92 -45.61
CA LYS A 14 44.39 -3.80 -46.93
C LYS A 14 44.12 -2.45 -47.64
N ASN A 15 43.02 -1.79 -47.37
CA ASN A 15 42.66 -0.46 -47.88
C ASN A 15 43.29 0.71 -47.08
N GLY A 16 44.12 0.43 -46.09
CA GLY A 16 44.80 1.42 -45.26
C GLY A 16 43.92 2.05 -44.17
N GLU A 17 42.67 1.63 -44.02
CA GLU A 17 41.79 2.10 -42.97
C GLU A 17 41.83 1.21 -41.72
N SER A 18 41.75 1.83 -40.55
CA SER A 18 41.69 1.19 -39.24
C SER A 18 40.39 1.57 -38.52
N PRO A 19 39.80 0.67 -37.74
CA PRO A 19 38.64 1.02 -36.92
C PRO A 19 39.03 2.09 -35.89
N LEU A 20 38.11 3.04 -35.69
CA LEU A 20 38.13 3.90 -34.51
C LEU A 20 37.71 3.08 -33.27
N GLU A 21 38.45 3.23 -32.20
CA GLU A 21 38.16 2.52 -30.97
C GLU A 21 38.03 3.52 -29.81
N LEU A 22 37.06 3.27 -28.94
CA LEU A 22 36.96 3.94 -27.66
C LEU A 22 37.85 3.21 -26.66
N GLN A 23 38.83 3.89 -26.12
CA GLN A 23 39.65 3.41 -25.01
C GLN A 23 39.02 3.92 -23.67
N VAL A 24 38.76 2.98 -22.80
CA VAL A 24 38.23 3.23 -21.44
C VAL A 24 39.30 2.86 -20.43
N THR A 25 39.63 3.75 -19.52
CA THR A 25 40.69 3.52 -18.52
C THR A 25 40.20 3.91 -17.12
N SER A 26 40.42 3.04 -16.12
CA SER A 26 40.12 3.30 -14.71
C SER A 26 41.03 2.45 -13.82
N LYS A 27 41.62 3.03 -12.79
CA LYS A 27 42.44 2.32 -11.78
C LYS A 27 43.46 1.36 -12.37
N GLY A 28 44.22 1.81 -13.43
CA GLY A 28 45.23 1.03 -14.09
C GLY A 28 44.74 -0.03 -15.09
N LYS A 29 43.44 -0.32 -15.11
CA LYS A 29 42.83 -1.23 -16.11
C LYS A 29 42.37 -0.46 -17.33
N ARG A 30 42.45 -1.10 -18.51
CA ARG A 30 41.98 -0.51 -19.76
C ARG A 30 41.23 -1.52 -20.62
N ALA A 31 40.27 -1.04 -21.41
CA ALA A 31 39.56 -1.80 -22.43
C ALA A 31 39.42 -0.96 -23.71
N PHE A 32 39.23 -1.64 -24.83
CA PHE A 32 39.03 -1.02 -26.13
C PHE A 32 37.69 -1.53 -26.70
N ILE A 33 36.83 -0.61 -27.12
CA ILE A 33 35.56 -0.90 -27.77
C ILE A 33 35.66 -0.41 -29.21
N ALA A 34 35.51 -1.32 -30.17
CA ALA A 34 35.49 -0.97 -31.58
C ALA A 34 34.22 -0.15 -31.88
N LEU A 35 34.37 0.92 -32.64
CA LEU A 35 33.29 1.78 -33.10
C LEU A 35 32.97 1.50 -34.58
N ASP A 36 31.75 1.87 -35.01
CA ASP A 36 31.25 1.62 -36.37
C ASP A 36 31.83 2.58 -37.42
N ARG A 37 32.92 3.27 -37.12
CA ARG A 37 33.61 4.20 -38.03
C ARG A 37 35.08 3.80 -38.19
N LYS A 38 35.61 4.06 -39.40
CA LYS A 38 36.99 3.79 -39.76
C LYS A 38 37.62 5.02 -40.38
N CYS A 39 38.92 5.18 -40.20
CA CYS A 39 39.70 6.20 -40.89
C CYS A 39 41.14 5.74 -41.11
N LYS A 40 41.88 6.43 -41.97
CA LYS A 40 43.34 6.20 -42.11
C LYS A 40 44.00 6.72 -40.83
N PRO A 41 44.92 5.96 -40.21
CA PRO A 41 45.64 6.41 -39.00
C PRO A 41 46.33 7.78 -39.16
N SER A 42 46.82 8.08 -40.37
CA SER A 42 47.41 9.38 -40.72
C SER A 42 46.42 10.56 -40.66
N GLN A 43 45.13 10.32 -40.75
CA GLN A 43 44.08 11.31 -40.65
C GLN A 43 43.61 11.54 -39.21
N PHE A 44 43.93 10.63 -38.29
CA PHE A 44 43.50 10.76 -36.90
C PHE A 44 44.51 11.58 -36.10
N ASN A 45 44.03 12.67 -35.48
CA ASN A 45 44.84 13.49 -34.59
C ASN A 45 44.68 13.00 -33.14
N VAL A 46 45.74 12.46 -32.57
CA VAL A 46 45.78 11.86 -31.22
C VAL A 46 45.54 12.94 -30.13
N THR A 47 46.04 14.16 -30.35
CA THR A 47 45.91 15.25 -29.36
C THR A 47 44.49 15.80 -29.29
N THR A 48 43.87 16.08 -30.44
CA THR A 48 42.50 16.61 -30.51
C THR A 48 41.45 15.49 -30.52
N GLN A 49 41.88 14.24 -30.71
CA GLN A 49 41.01 13.05 -30.85
C GLN A 49 39.97 13.19 -31.96
N LYS A 50 40.32 13.84 -33.04
CA LYS A 50 39.47 14.14 -34.20
C LYS A 50 40.09 13.60 -35.49
N VAL A 51 39.22 13.33 -36.48
CA VAL A 51 39.61 12.90 -37.82
C VAL A 51 39.68 14.12 -38.73
N ARG A 52 40.84 14.37 -39.35
CA ARG A 52 41.05 15.51 -40.27
C ARG A 52 40.15 15.39 -41.50
N GLY A 53 39.44 16.48 -41.83
CA GLY A 53 38.60 16.56 -43.02
C GLY A 53 37.33 15.71 -43.01
N LYS A 54 36.93 15.12 -41.87
CA LYS A 54 35.73 14.28 -41.78
C LYS A 54 34.79 14.77 -40.65
N MET A 55 33.98 15.77 -40.96
CA MET A 55 33.08 16.39 -39.98
C MET A 55 32.07 15.41 -39.35
N GLU A 56 31.48 14.53 -40.16
CA GLU A 56 30.52 13.51 -39.65
C GLU A 56 31.16 12.53 -38.66
N HIS A 57 32.46 12.14 -38.89
CA HIS A 57 33.17 11.29 -37.94
C HIS A 57 33.39 12.00 -36.61
N ASN A 58 33.64 13.31 -36.64
CA ASN A 58 33.89 14.09 -35.46
C ASN A 58 32.59 14.32 -34.67
N GLN A 59 31.47 14.56 -35.34
CA GLN A 59 30.12 14.62 -34.69
C GLN A 59 29.79 13.27 -34.07
N TYR A 60 30.06 12.14 -34.75
CA TYR A 60 29.86 10.80 -34.18
C TYR A 60 30.73 10.59 -32.92
N LEU A 61 32.02 10.96 -32.94
CA LEU A 61 32.89 10.85 -31.78
C LEU A 61 32.40 11.71 -30.60
N ASP A 62 31.90 12.92 -30.86
CA ASP A 62 31.32 13.78 -29.83
C ASP A 62 30.06 13.14 -29.22
N ALA A 63 29.20 12.55 -30.04
CA ALA A 63 28.00 11.82 -29.56
C ALA A 63 28.39 10.59 -28.70
N ILE A 64 29.43 9.85 -29.11
CA ILE A 64 29.97 8.71 -28.33
C ILE A 64 30.53 9.20 -27.00
N MET A 65 31.22 10.33 -26.94
CA MET A 65 31.74 10.89 -25.70
C MET A 65 30.61 11.29 -24.76
N GLN A 66 29.57 11.94 -25.26
CA GLN A 66 28.36 12.26 -24.46
C GLN A 66 27.70 10.97 -23.92
N LYS A 67 27.55 9.94 -24.78
CA LYS A 67 27.04 8.63 -24.36
C LYS A 67 27.90 8.03 -23.23
N CYS A 68 29.21 8.14 -23.27
CA CYS A 68 30.10 7.66 -22.22
C CYS A 68 29.83 8.34 -20.88
N HIS A 69 29.69 9.66 -20.86
CA HIS A 69 29.39 10.40 -19.65
C HIS A 69 27.99 10.10 -19.10
N MET A 70 27.00 9.93 -19.98
CA MET A 70 25.66 9.48 -19.57
C MET A 70 25.68 8.10 -18.89
N ILE A 71 26.40 7.14 -19.49
CA ILE A 71 26.55 5.78 -18.93
C ILE A 71 27.25 5.83 -17.58
N GLU A 72 28.36 6.57 -17.45
CA GLU A 72 29.07 6.73 -16.17
C GLU A 72 28.16 7.31 -15.10
N THR A 73 27.43 8.38 -15.43
CA THR A 73 26.45 9.01 -14.53
C THR A 73 25.35 8.04 -14.12
N GLN A 74 24.82 7.25 -15.06
CA GLN A 74 23.75 6.29 -14.79
C GLN A 74 24.25 5.13 -13.91
N LEU A 75 25.47 4.63 -14.12
CA LEU A 75 26.08 3.61 -13.26
C LEU A 75 26.22 4.13 -11.81
N ILE A 76 26.68 5.38 -11.65
CA ILE A 76 26.78 6.03 -10.32
C ILE A 76 25.40 6.12 -9.67
N LYS A 77 24.40 6.64 -10.38
CA LYS A 77 23.01 6.75 -9.91
C LYS A 77 22.41 5.40 -9.51
N ASN A 78 22.75 4.36 -10.25
CA ASN A 78 22.29 3.00 -9.99
C ASN A 78 23.06 2.31 -8.84
N GLY A 79 24.01 2.98 -8.18
CA GLY A 79 24.81 2.43 -7.10
C GLY A 79 25.79 1.31 -7.56
N VAL A 80 26.04 1.20 -8.87
CA VAL A 80 26.95 0.20 -9.44
C VAL A 80 28.38 0.72 -9.35
N GLU A 81 29.33 -0.11 -8.85
CA GLU A 81 30.75 0.28 -8.86
C GLU A 81 31.22 0.55 -10.30
N VAL A 82 31.70 1.76 -10.53
CA VAL A 82 32.16 2.20 -11.85
C VAL A 82 33.57 1.62 -12.12
N SER A 83 33.60 0.47 -12.78
CA SER A 83 34.81 -0.21 -13.25
C SER A 83 34.87 -0.30 -14.78
N VAL A 84 36.03 -0.62 -15.34
CA VAL A 84 36.16 -0.82 -16.79
C VAL A 84 35.22 -1.93 -17.29
N THR A 85 35.01 -2.99 -16.50
CA THR A 85 34.15 -4.12 -16.85
C THR A 85 32.69 -3.70 -16.88
N THR A 86 32.20 -3.08 -15.77
CA THR A 86 30.81 -2.65 -15.67
C THR A 86 30.44 -1.59 -16.71
N PHE A 87 31.40 -0.70 -17.02
CA PHE A 87 31.21 0.29 -18.09
C PHE A 87 31.12 -0.37 -19.49
N VAL A 88 32.02 -1.31 -19.82
CA VAL A 88 32.01 -1.98 -21.12
C VAL A 88 30.71 -2.78 -21.33
N GLU A 89 30.23 -3.44 -20.29
CA GLU A 89 28.94 -4.13 -20.33
C GLU A 89 27.78 -3.16 -20.56
N ALA A 90 27.74 -2.04 -19.81
CA ALA A 90 26.73 -1.03 -19.97
C ALA A 90 26.78 -0.34 -21.35
N PHE A 91 27.97 -0.11 -21.90
CA PHE A 91 28.13 0.48 -23.23
C PHE A 91 27.60 -0.42 -24.34
N LYS A 92 27.81 -1.75 -24.23
CA LYS A 92 27.39 -2.77 -25.22
C LYS A 92 25.92 -3.14 -25.07
N ASN A 93 25.43 -3.28 -23.87
CA ASN A 93 24.14 -3.87 -23.55
C ASN A 93 23.10 -2.85 -23.05
N GLY A 94 23.47 -1.58 -22.91
CA GLY A 94 22.68 -0.53 -22.26
C GLY A 94 22.89 -0.49 -20.75
N THR A 95 22.45 0.60 -20.15
CA THR A 95 22.48 0.80 -18.69
C THR A 95 21.24 0.22 -18.02
N GLU A 96 20.33 -0.37 -18.77
CA GLU A 96 19.16 -1.04 -18.22
C GLU A 96 19.59 -2.26 -17.41
N ARG A 97 19.17 -2.31 -16.17
CA ARG A 97 19.37 -3.47 -15.30
C ARG A 97 18.67 -4.68 -15.92
N LYS A 98 19.44 -5.73 -16.29
CA LYS A 98 18.84 -7.00 -16.73
C LYS A 98 18.22 -7.67 -15.54
N GLY A 99 16.91 -7.84 -15.55
CA GLY A 99 16.16 -8.51 -14.50
C GLY A 99 14.92 -7.75 -14.06
N MET A 100 14.12 -8.37 -13.20
CA MET A 100 12.94 -7.76 -12.61
C MET A 100 13.37 -6.80 -11.50
N THR A 101 12.95 -5.54 -11.61
CA THR A 101 13.16 -4.54 -10.57
C THR A 101 11.92 -4.43 -9.66
N LEU A 102 12.09 -3.82 -8.49
CA LEU A 102 11.02 -3.69 -7.51
C LEU A 102 9.85 -2.85 -8.05
N LEU A 103 10.12 -1.72 -8.69
CA LEU A 103 9.05 -0.87 -9.23
C LEU A 103 8.34 -1.54 -10.42
N LYS A 104 9.07 -2.24 -11.29
CA LYS A 104 8.46 -3.06 -12.37
C LYS A 104 7.57 -4.17 -11.81
N MET A 105 7.94 -4.79 -10.69
CA MET A 105 7.10 -5.77 -10.02
C MET A 105 5.79 -5.15 -9.50
N PHE A 106 5.86 -3.95 -8.91
CA PHE A 106 4.65 -3.20 -8.54
C PHE A 106 3.79 -2.86 -9.75
N ASP A 107 4.40 -2.41 -10.86
CA ASP A 107 3.66 -2.08 -12.08
C ASP A 107 2.95 -3.29 -12.68
N LYS A 108 3.63 -4.43 -12.73
CA LYS A 108 3.05 -5.69 -13.16
C LYS A 108 1.87 -6.07 -12.29
N HIS A 109 2.07 -6.12 -10.97
CA HIS A 109 0.99 -6.41 -10.01
C HIS A 109 -0.20 -5.47 -10.17
N ASN A 110 0.05 -4.16 -10.24
CA ASN A 110 -1.02 -3.16 -10.31
C ASN A 110 -1.77 -3.25 -11.64
N SER A 111 -1.08 -3.52 -12.75
CA SER A 111 -1.71 -3.74 -14.07
C SER A 111 -2.60 -5.00 -14.07
N GLU A 112 -2.15 -6.10 -13.46
CA GLU A 112 -2.94 -7.31 -13.31
C GLU A 112 -4.15 -7.11 -12.38
N TYR A 113 -3.95 -6.32 -11.32
CA TYR A 113 -5.02 -5.98 -10.38
C TYR A 113 -6.06 -5.06 -11.04
N GLN A 114 -5.62 -4.10 -11.88
CA GLN A 114 -6.53 -3.23 -12.66
C GLN A 114 -7.46 -4.07 -13.54
N LYS A 115 -6.94 -5.08 -14.24
CA LYS A 115 -7.80 -5.99 -15.04
C LYS A 115 -8.89 -6.67 -14.22
N LYS A 116 -8.59 -7.00 -12.94
CA LYS A 116 -9.59 -7.55 -12.02
C LYS A 116 -10.62 -6.50 -11.60
N VAL A 117 -10.21 -5.25 -11.43
CA VAL A 117 -11.13 -4.13 -11.14
C VAL A 117 -12.04 -3.89 -12.34
N ASP A 118 -11.50 -3.83 -13.56
CA ASP A 118 -12.27 -3.63 -14.79
C ASP A 118 -13.28 -4.76 -15.02
N GLY A 119 -12.93 -5.98 -14.61
CA GLY A 119 -13.82 -7.14 -14.63
C GLY A 119 -14.79 -7.25 -13.44
N GLY A 120 -14.84 -6.25 -12.54
CA GLY A 120 -15.71 -6.26 -11.36
C GLY A 120 -15.32 -7.30 -10.28
N LEU A 121 -14.13 -7.92 -10.37
CA LEU A 121 -13.65 -8.96 -9.45
C LEU A 121 -12.85 -8.39 -8.26
N ALA A 122 -12.53 -7.10 -8.27
CA ALA A 122 -11.73 -6.47 -7.22
C ALA A 122 -12.14 -5.00 -7.02
N ASP A 123 -11.81 -4.46 -5.83
CA ASP A 123 -12.15 -3.08 -5.43
C ASP A 123 -11.01 -2.12 -5.84
N GLU A 124 -11.35 -1.08 -6.60
CA GLU A 124 -10.47 0.02 -7.03
C GLU A 124 -9.73 0.66 -5.84
N LYS A 125 -10.40 0.81 -4.69
CA LYS A 125 -9.76 1.35 -3.47
C LYS A 125 -8.60 0.49 -2.98
N THR A 126 -8.59 -0.80 -3.31
CA THR A 126 -7.48 -1.68 -2.97
C THR A 126 -6.31 -1.47 -3.92
N LEU A 127 -6.57 -1.28 -5.21
CA LEU A 127 -5.54 -0.90 -6.19
C LEU A 127 -4.86 0.41 -5.78
N TYR A 128 -5.63 1.44 -5.45
CA TYR A 128 -5.10 2.72 -4.96
C TYR A 128 -4.15 2.58 -3.76
N LYS A 129 -4.41 1.62 -2.85
CA LYS A 129 -3.49 1.33 -1.73
C LYS A 129 -2.16 0.74 -2.19
N TYR A 130 -2.15 -0.11 -3.23
CA TYR A 130 -0.91 -0.64 -3.81
C TYR A 130 -0.13 0.44 -4.54
N GLU A 131 -0.79 1.31 -5.30
CA GLU A 131 -0.17 2.47 -5.96
C GLU A 131 0.50 3.41 -4.95
N ASN A 132 -0.20 3.71 -3.84
CA ASN A 132 0.40 4.50 -2.76
C ASN A 132 1.59 3.79 -2.11
N SER A 133 1.59 2.45 -2.06
CA SER A 133 2.74 1.71 -1.54
C SER A 133 3.92 1.73 -2.51
N LYS A 134 3.67 1.69 -3.82
CA LYS A 134 4.71 1.91 -4.85
C LYS A 134 5.34 3.29 -4.69
N LYS A 135 4.53 4.37 -4.60
CA LYS A 135 5.02 5.74 -4.37
C LYS A 135 5.89 5.84 -3.12
N ARG A 136 5.53 5.13 -2.05
CA ARG A 136 6.32 5.11 -0.82
C ARG A 136 7.67 4.42 -1.00
N VAL A 137 7.74 3.38 -1.83
CA VAL A 137 8.99 2.72 -2.20
C VAL A 137 9.84 3.65 -3.06
N GLU A 138 9.25 4.33 -4.05
CA GLU A 138 9.93 5.33 -4.89
C GLU A 138 10.58 6.43 -4.04
N GLU A 139 9.84 6.99 -3.09
CA GLU A 139 10.36 7.99 -2.16
C GLU A 139 11.53 7.47 -1.32
N TYR A 140 11.49 6.22 -0.88
CA TYR A 140 12.60 5.60 -0.15
C TYR A 140 13.83 5.40 -1.04
N LEU A 141 13.66 4.90 -2.27
CA LEU A 141 14.74 4.75 -3.23
C LEU A 141 15.43 6.09 -3.53
N VAL A 142 14.66 7.17 -3.67
CA VAL A 142 15.21 8.53 -3.84
C VAL A 142 16.11 8.91 -2.65
N THR A 143 15.77 8.53 -1.41
CA THR A 143 16.65 8.80 -0.24
C THR A 143 17.98 8.06 -0.31
N LEU A 144 18.03 6.96 -1.08
CA LEU A 144 19.24 6.17 -1.33
C LEU A 144 19.99 6.62 -2.60
N GLY A 145 19.50 7.65 -3.31
CA GLY A 145 20.04 8.10 -4.59
C GLY A 145 19.83 7.10 -5.74
N GLN A 146 18.80 6.25 -5.64
CA GLN A 146 18.47 5.22 -6.63
C GLN A 146 17.12 5.51 -7.28
N ASP A 147 17.01 5.23 -8.59
CA ASP A 147 15.74 5.34 -9.31
C ASP A 147 14.92 4.04 -9.18
N ASP A 148 15.57 2.87 -9.04
CA ASP A 148 14.96 1.54 -8.86
C ASP A 148 16.01 0.54 -8.35
N ILE A 149 15.58 -0.66 -7.92
CA ILE A 149 16.47 -1.74 -7.44
C ILE A 149 16.07 -3.09 -8.03
N LEU A 150 17.04 -3.92 -8.41
CA LEU A 150 16.76 -5.31 -8.81
C LEU A 150 16.23 -6.10 -7.60
N LEU A 151 15.27 -6.98 -7.83
CA LEU A 151 14.76 -7.85 -6.76
C LEU A 151 15.88 -8.70 -6.14
N SER A 152 16.86 -9.14 -6.94
CA SER A 152 18.03 -9.91 -6.51
C SER A 152 19.02 -9.12 -5.64
N GLU A 153 18.98 -7.79 -5.68
CA GLU A 153 19.82 -6.91 -4.87
C GLU A 153 19.18 -6.51 -3.53
N ILE A 154 17.90 -6.85 -3.34
CA ILE A 154 17.19 -6.52 -2.10
C ILE A 154 17.66 -7.44 -0.98
N THR A 155 18.30 -6.84 0.01
CA THR A 155 18.80 -7.53 1.20
C THR A 155 17.84 -7.37 2.39
N PRO A 156 17.97 -8.20 3.46
CA PRO A 156 17.24 -7.96 4.70
C PRO A 156 17.47 -6.55 5.28
N MET A 157 18.68 -6.01 5.14
CA MET A 157 19.00 -4.64 5.58
C MET A 157 18.25 -3.58 4.79
N PHE A 158 18.07 -3.74 3.48
CA PHE A 158 17.21 -2.87 2.69
C PHE A 158 15.75 -2.90 3.19
N CYS A 159 15.24 -4.10 3.52
CA CYS A 159 13.89 -4.27 4.05
C CYS A 159 13.70 -3.57 5.41
N GLU A 160 14.69 -3.66 6.30
CA GLU A 160 14.69 -2.96 7.59
C GLU A 160 14.80 -1.44 7.41
N GLY A 161 15.64 -0.97 6.50
CA GLY A 161 15.74 0.43 6.13
C GLY A 161 14.42 1.00 5.63
N PHE A 162 13.73 0.29 4.74
CA PHE A 162 12.39 0.67 4.27
C PHE A 162 11.37 0.69 5.41
N ALA A 163 11.42 -0.28 6.32
CA ALA A 163 10.54 -0.32 7.49
C ALA A 163 10.76 0.89 8.40
N THR A 164 12.02 1.20 8.71
CA THR A 164 12.40 2.38 9.50
C THR A 164 11.94 3.67 8.84
N TYR A 165 12.14 3.80 7.52
CA TYR A 165 11.66 4.94 6.75
C TYR A 165 10.14 5.11 6.84
N CYS A 166 9.37 4.02 6.69
CA CYS A 166 7.92 4.09 6.83
C CYS A 166 7.49 4.50 8.24
N LEU A 167 8.08 3.89 9.27
CA LEU A 167 7.74 4.14 10.68
C LEU A 167 8.14 5.55 11.14
N SER A 168 9.17 6.16 10.56
CA SER A 168 9.57 7.54 10.88
C SER A 168 8.61 8.60 10.33
N LYS A 169 7.83 8.27 9.29
CA LYS A 169 6.95 9.23 8.60
C LYS A 169 5.46 8.95 8.79
N LEU A 170 5.08 7.75 9.22
CA LEU A 170 3.70 7.29 9.24
C LEU A 170 3.35 6.66 10.59
N LYS A 171 2.05 6.67 10.92
CA LYS A 171 1.54 5.86 12.04
C LYS A 171 1.79 4.38 11.77
N THR A 172 2.10 3.61 12.82
CA THR A 172 2.43 2.17 12.74
C THR A 172 1.47 1.37 11.88
N SER A 173 0.16 1.56 12.08
CA SER A 173 -0.86 0.85 11.28
C SER A 173 -0.82 1.17 9.78
N THR A 174 -0.41 2.38 9.39
CA THR A 174 -0.26 2.77 7.98
C THR A 174 1.06 2.23 7.43
N ALA A 175 2.16 2.37 8.16
CA ALA A 175 3.46 1.80 7.80
C ALA A 175 3.35 0.28 7.55
N ASN A 176 2.67 -0.43 8.46
CA ASN A 176 2.45 -1.87 8.34
C ASN A 176 1.72 -2.28 7.06
N LYS A 177 0.80 -1.47 6.55
CA LYS A 177 0.14 -1.73 5.26
C LYS A 177 1.12 -1.66 4.11
N HIS A 178 1.98 -0.63 4.07
CA HIS A 178 3.02 -0.51 3.05
C HIS A 178 4.02 -1.66 3.13
N LEU A 179 4.42 -2.07 4.33
CA LEU A 179 5.31 -3.21 4.55
C LEU A 179 4.68 -4.54 4.10
N LYS A 180 3.38 -4.76 4.36
CA LYS A 180 2.64 -5.94 3.89
C LYS A 180 2.58 -5.98 2.35
N HIS A 181 2.36 -4.83 1.69
CA HIS A 181 2.37 -4.74 0.22
C HIS A 181 3.77 -4.98 -0.35
N PHE A 182 4.80 -4.37 0.22
CA PHE A 182 6.19 -4.59 -0.16
C PHE A 182 6.58 -6.08 -0.02
N LYS A 183 6.28 -6.70 1.13
CA LYS A 183 6.50 -8.14 1.36
C LYS A 183 5.81 -9.00 0.30
N LYS A 184 4.60 -8.62 -0.14
CA LYS A 184 3.86 -9.32 -1.20
C LYS A 184 4.60 -9.23 -2.53
N MET A 185 5.16 -8.07 -2.91
CA MET A 185 5.93 -7.94 -4.15
C MET A 185 7.15 -8.86 -4.15
N LEU A 186 7.84 -8.96 -3.01
CA LEU A 186 8.97 -9.89 -2.88
C LEU A 186 8.54 -11.35 -2.94
N ALA A 187 7.38 -11.69 -2.35
CA ALA A 187 6.83 -13.05 -2.47
C ALA A 187 6.51 -13.41 -3.92
N MET A 188 5.90 -12.49 -4.67
CA MET A 188 5.67 -12.67 -6.11
C MET A 188 6.99 -12.84 -6.88
N GLY A 189 8.04 -12.11 -6.48
CA GLY A 189 9.38 -12.26 -7.04
C GLY A 189 9.95 -13.67 -6.85
N VAL A 190 9.63 -14.33 -5.72
CA VAL A 190 10.00 -15.74 -5.48
C VAL A 190 9.14 -16.68 -6.34
N GLU A 191 7.83 -16.48 -6.38
CA GLU A 191 6.89 -17.30 -7.16
C GLU A 191 7.25 -17.28 -8.66
N GLU A 192 7.67 -16.12 -9.17
CA GLU A 192 8.07 -15.92 -10.57
C GLU A 192 9.55 -16.22 -10.82
N ARG A 193 10.30 -16.73 -9.83
CA ARG A 193 11.71 -17.11 -9.91
C ARG A 193 12.67 -15.98 -10.28
N HIS A 194 12.35 -14.76 -9.89
CA HIS A 194 13.26 -13.61 -9.99
C HIS A 194 14.25 -13.54 -8.83
N ILE A 195 13.88 -14.14 -7.69
CA ILE A 195 14.72 -14.35 -6.50
C ILE A 195 14.41 -15.72 -5.89
N ASP A 196 15.40 -16.35 -5.27
CA ASP A 196 15.24 -17.70 -4.71
C ASP A 196 14.55 -17.68 -3.34
N VAL A 197 14.80 -16.65 -2.55
CA VAL A 197 14.28 -16.53 -1.17
C VAL A 197 13.78 -15.11 -0.92
N ASN A 198 12.66 -15.01 -0.21
CA ASN A 198 12.15 -13.71 0.22
C ASN A 198 13.04 -13.11 1.33
N PRO A 199 13.72 -11.96 1.06
CA PRO A 199 14.62 -11.34 2.03
C PRO A 199 13.90 -10.62 3.17
N PHE A 200 12.57 -10.49 3.13
CA PHE A 200 11.79 -9.76 4.12
C PHE A 200 11.75 -10.50 5.47
N LYS A 201 12.58 -10.08 6.41
CA LYS A 201 12.65 -10.63 7.78
C LYS A 201 12.10 -9.68 8.85
N VAL A 202 11.59 -8.51 8.44
CA VAL A 202 11.08 -7.49 9.35
C VAL A 202 9.89 -8.02 10.15
N LYS A 203 9.96 -7.91 11.48
CA LYS A 203 8.83 -8.20 12.35
C LYS A 203 7.85 -7.02 12.34
N ILE A 204 6.70 -7.23 11.73
CA ILE A 204 5.63 -6.22 11.70
C ILE A 204 4.90 -6.28 13.05
N LYS A 205 5.11 -5.26 13.90
CA LYS A 205 4.35 -5.11 15.15
C LYS A 205 2.95 -4.62 14.80
N GLU A 206 1.93 -5.36 15.20
CA GLU A 206 0.55 -4.92 15.06
C GLU A 206 0.18 -4.07 16.27
N ASP A 207 -0.40 -2.88 16.01
CA ASP A 207 -1.00 -2.09 17.07
C ASP A 207 -2.19 -2.88 17.64
N LYS A 208 -2.26 -3.01 18.94
CA LYS A 208 -3.47 -3.52 19.59
C LYS A 208 -4.59 -2.51 19.32
N LEU A 209 -5.59 -2.93 18.57
CA LEU A 209 -6.79 -2.12 18.37
C LEU A 209 -7.54 -2.09 19.70
N GLU A 210 -7.52 -0.95 20.37
CA GLU A 210 -8.39 -0.73 21.54
C GLU A 210 -9.81 -0.50 21.03
N TYR A 211 -10.66 -1.47 21.26
CA TYR A 211 -12.10 -1.31 21.03
C TYR A 211 -12.69 -0.58 22.24
N ASN A 212 -13.16 0.64 22.03
CA ASN A 212 -13.84 1.42 23.06
C ASN A 212 -15.27 1.75 22.63
N PRO A 213 -16.17 0.73 22.57
CA PRO A 213 -17.56 0.90 22.15
C PRO A 213 -18.33 1.75 23.14
N LEU A 214 -19.49 2.23 22.72
CA LEU A 214 -20.40 2.94 23.63
C LEU A 214 -20.97 1.98 24.66
N THR A 215 -21.13 2.49 25.89
CA THR A 215 -21.98 1.87 26.89
C THR A 215 -23.47 2.16 26.59
N LEU A 216 -24.40 1.40 27.18
CA LEU A 216 -25.83 1.68 27.05
C LEU A 216 -26.17 3.08 27.56
N VAL A 217 -25.52 3.54 28.61
CA VAL A 217 -25.72 4.90 29.17
C VAL A 217 -25.32 5.97 28.15
N GLU A 218 -24.14 5.82 27.49
CA GLU A 218 -23.68 6.75 26.46
C GLU A 218 -24.57 6.70 25.20
N LEU A 219 -25.02 5.52 24.81
CA LEU A 219 -25.96 5.38 23.68
C LEU A 219 -27.29 6.04 23.99
N ASN A 220 -27.83 5.86 25.20
CA ASN A 220 -29.08 6.52 25.64
C ASN A 220 -28.93 8.04 25.69
N LYS A 221 -27.78 8.58 26.12
CA LYS A 221 -27.52 10.03 26.03
C LYS A 221 -27.65 10.54 24.60
N ILE A 222 -27.14 9.81 23.63
CA ILE A 222 -27.22 10.20 22.20
C ILE A 222 -28.67 10.13 21.71
N ILE A 223 -29.42 9.09 22.10
CA ILE A 223 -30.83 8.89 21.70
C ILE A 223 -31.74 10.01 22.26
N GLN A 224 -31.53 10.37 23.51
CA GLN A 224 -32.43 11.34 24.23
C GLN A 224 -32.05 12.80 23.93
N LYS A 225 -30.84 13.06 23.41
CA LYS A 225 -30.39 14.43 23.18
C LYS A 225 -31.12 15.06 22.01
N GLU A 226 -31.79 16.19 22.26
CA GLU A 226 -32.27 17.03 21.17
C GLU A 226 -31.14 17.62 20.39
N MET A 227 -31.22 17.51 19.04
CA MET A 227 -30.25 18.04 18.14
C MET A 227 -30.59 19.46 17.69
N PRO A 228 -29.64 20.38 17.59
CA PRO A 228 -29.90 21.79 17.30
C PRO A 228 -30.43 22.04 15.88
N ASN A 229 -30.38 21.05 15.00
CA ASN A 229 -30.88 21.14 13.63
C ASN A 229 -31.16 19.76 13.03
N ASP A 230 -31.96 19.73 11.95
CA ASP A 230 -32.39 18.51 11.26
C ASP A 230 -31.19 17.71 10.68
N ARG A 231 -30.10 18.37 10.28
CA ARG A 231 -28.91 17.73 9.77
C ARG A 231 -28.29 16.77 10.80
N LEU A 232 -28.16 17.26 12.05
CA LEU A 232 -27.60 16.46 13.14
C LEU A 232 -28.62 15.45 13.66
N ASP A 233 -29.91 15.76 13.62
CA ASP A 233 -30.95 14.82 13.98
C ASP A 233 -30.97 13.59 13.07
N ARG A 234 -30.85 13.79 11.73
CA ARG A 234 -30.72 12.71 10.77
C ARG A 234 -29.46 11.87 11.01
N VAL A 235 -28.33 12.50 11.28
CA VAL A 235 -27.06 11.80 11.55
C VAL A 235 -27.11 11.00 12.84
N ARG A 236 -27.72 11.56 13.91
CA ARG A 236 -27.97 10.82 15.14
C ARG A 236 -28.81 9.57 14.88
N ASP A 237 -29.90 9.70 14.16
CA ASP A 237 -30.81 8.58 13.86
C ASP A 237 -30.08 7.49 13.05
N LEU A 238 -29.29 7.86 12.05
CA LEU A 238 -28.46 6.90 11.30
C LEU A 238 -27.46 6.17 12.20
N PHE A 239 -26.83 6.88 13.12
CA PHE A 239 -25.86 6.28 14.04
C PHE A 239 -26.53 5.35 15.06
N VAL A 240 -27.67 5.77 15.61
CA VAL A 240 -28.50 4.93 16.48
C VAL A 240 -28.95 3.68 15.72
N PHE A 241 -29.40 3.83 14.47
CA PHE A 241 -29.79 2.71 13.64
C PHE A 241 -28.62 1.71 13.45
N GLN A 242 -27.40 2.21 13.21
CA GLN A 242 -26.21 1.36 13.15
C GLN A 242 -25.90 0.67 14.49
N CYS A 243 -26.12 1.32 15.62
CA CYS A 243 -25.96 0.71 16.94
C CYS A 243 -26.98 -0.41 17.22
N TYR A 244 -28.15 -0.35 16.60
CA TYR A 244 -29.23 -1.35 16.80
C TYR A 244 -29.26 -2.44 15.71
N THR A 245 -28.54 -2.26 14.60
CA THR A 245 -28.50 -3.24 13.49
C THR A 245 -27.11 -3.83 13.24
N GLY A 246 -26.06 -3.17 13.68
CA GLY A 246 -24.68 -3.56 13.41
C GLY A 246 -24.26 -3.42 11.94
N LEU A 247 -25.08 -2.80 11.10
CA LEU A 247 -24.78 -2.60 9.68
C LEU A 247 -23.51 -1.77 9.49
N ALA A 248 -22.66 -2.18 8.57
CA ALA A 248 -21.58 -1.32 8.13
C ALA A 248 -22.15 -0.17 7.29
N TYR A 249 -21.42 0.96 7.23
CA TYR A 249 -21.86 2.11 6.47
C TYR A 249 -22.23 1.78 5.01
N CYS A 250 -21.40 0.99 4.31
CA CYS A 250 -21.68 0.61 2.92
C CYS A 250 -22.96 -0.23 2.76
N ASP A 251 -23.22 -1.10 3.72
CA ASP A 251 -24.41 -1.97 3.72
C ASP A 251 -25.68 -1.17 4.09
N MET A 252 -25.54 -0.16 4.97
CA MET A 252 -26.63 0.74 5.34
C MET A 252 -27.04 1.67 4.19
N VAL A 253 -26.05 2.17 3.41
CA VAL A 253 -26.31 3.02 2.23
C VAL A 253 -27.12 2.28 1.16
N GLU A 254 -26.90 0.98 1.02
CA GLU A 254 -27.54 0.14 0.00
C GLU A 254 -28.79 -0.57 0.51
N LEU A 255 -29.19 -0.35 1.78
CA LEU A 255 -30.36 -0.96 2.36
C LEU A 255 -31.63 -0.47 1.67
N LYS A 256 -32.41 -1.41 1.15
CA LYS A 256 -33.68 -1.18 0.46
C LYS A 256 -34.83 -1.85 1.21
N ARG A 257 -36.06 -1.43 0.94
CA ARG A 257 -37.26 -2.02 1.53
C ARG A 257 -37.39 -3.52 1.26
N GLU A 258 -36.94 -3.96 0.08
CA GLU A 258 -36.92 -5.40 -0.30
C GLU A 258 -36.02 -6.27 0.59
N ASN A 259 -35.05 -5.66 1.26
CA ASN A 259 -34.18 -6.37 2.19
C ASN A 259 -34.84 -6.60 3.57
N ILE A 260 -36.05 -6.07 3.78
CA ILE A 260 -36.76 -6.10 5.06
C ILE A 260 -37.99 -6.96 4.89
N MET A 261 -38.00 -8.12 5.58
CA MET A 261 -39.08 -9.10 5.53
C MET A 261 -39.32 -9.65 6.95
N ASP A 262 -40.57 -9.75 7.35
CA ASP A 262 -41.01 -10.39 8.62
C ASP A 262 -40.25 -9.92 9.88
N GLY A 263 -39.95 -8.62 9.95
CA GLY A 263 -39.22 -8.06 11.08
C GLY A 263 -37.71 -8.34 11.11
N ILE A 264 -37.14 -8.80 10.02
CA ILE A 264 -35.69 -9.03 9.87
C ILE A 264 -35.14 -8.31 8.65
N ILE A 265 -33.87 -7.89 8.74
CA ILE A 265 -33.08 -7.41 7.59
C ILE A 265 -32.24 -8.56 7.09
N VAL A 266 -32.33 -8.87 5.79
CA VAL A 266 -31.52 -9.89 5.14
C VAL A 266 -30.73 -9.25 4.01
N ILE A 267 -29.41 -9.25 4.11
CA ILE A 267 -28.51 -8.69 3.09
C ILE A 267 -27.29 -9.59 2.89
N ASN A 268 -26.72 -9.55 1.71
CA ASN A 268 -25.35 -9.97 1.49
C ASN A 268 -24.45 -8.77 1.68
N ARG A 269 -23.41 -8.89 2.50
CA ARG A 269 -22.50 -7.80 2.79
C ARG A 269 -21.69 -7.40 1.58
N LYS A 270 -21.71 -6.13 1.21
CA LYS A 270 -20.99 -5.59 0.05
C LYS A 270 -19.50 -5.96 0.02
N LYS A 271 -18.84 -6.01 1.15
CA LYS A 271 -17.40 -6.26 1.25
C LYS A 271 -17.00 -7.73 1.21
N THR A 272 -17.85 -8.63 1.68
CA THR A 272 -17.47 -10.03 1.93
C THR A 272 -18.41 -11.04 1.29
N ASP A 273 -19.52 -10.56 0.71
CA ASP A 273 -20.63 -11.34 0.17
C ASP A 273 -21.23 -12.37 1.16
N VAL A 274 -20.99 -12.15 2.47
CA VAL A 274 -21.52 -13.02 3.51
C VAL A 274 -22.93 -12.59 3.85
N LYS A 275 -23.87 -13.53 3.86
CA LYS A 275 -25.27 -13.31 4.26
C LYS A 275 -25.36 -12.92 5.72
N SER A 276 -25.90 -11.72 5.97
CA SER A 276 -26.23 -11.19 7.29
C SER A 276 -27.74 -11.25 7.52
N VAL A 277 -28.15 -11.63 8.72
CA VAL A 277 -29.56 -11.74 9.12
C VAL A 277 -29.70 -10.98 10.44
N ILE A 278 -30.44 -9.89 10.43
CA ILE A 278 -30.49 -8.94 11.55
C ILE A 278 -31.92 -8.76 12.01
N PRO A 279 -32.28 -9.06 13.27
CA PRO A 279 -33.59 -8.77 13.80
C PRO A 279 -33.79 -7.27 13.92
N ILE A 280 -34.97 -6.76 13.53
CA ILE A 280 -35.30 -5.34 13.61
C ILE A 280 -35.81 -5.06 15.03
N LEU A 281 -34.93 -4.48 15.83
CA LEU A 281 -35.30 -4.05 17.20
C LEU A 281 -36.20 -2.83 17.16
N PRO A 282 -37.04 -2.57 18.23
CA PRO A 282 -38.04 -1.49 18.22
C PRO A 282 -37.49 -0.11 17.85
N MET A 283 -36.29 0.24 18.33
CA MET A 283 -35.66 1.52 17.99
C MET A 283 -35.27 1.60 16.51
N ALA A 284 -34.72 0.53 15.94
CA ALA A 284 -34.40 0.48 14.53
C ALA A 284 -35.68 0.57 13.66
N LYS A 285 -36.76 -0.09 14.09
CA LYS A 285 -38.07 -0.02 13.44
C LYS A 285 -38.61 1.40 13.43
N LYS A 286 -38.59 2.10 14.57
CA LYS A 286 -39.02 3.50 14.70
C LYS A 286 -38.26 4.42 13.73
N ILE A 287 -36.94 4.20 13.55
CA ILE A 287 -36.13 4.99 12.63
C ILE A 287 -36.51 4.67 11.17
N LEU A 288 -36.69 3.40 10.82
CA LEU A 288 -37.11 3.00 9.46
C LEU A 288 -38.49 3.62 9.14
N GLU A 289 -39.44 3.58 10.04
CA GLU A 289 -40.76 4.17 9.85
C GLU A 289 -40.70 5.70 9.73
N LYS A 290 -39.86 6.39 10.54
CA LYS A 290 -39.62 7.85 10.46
C LYS A 290 -39.17 8.28 9.05
N TYR A 291 -38.40 7.46 8.36
CA TYR A 291 -37.83 7.76 7.03
C TYR A 291 -38.49 6.95 5.90
N ASP A 292 -39.68 6.41 6.11
CA ASP A 292 -40.41 5.59 5.13
C ASP A 292 -39.51 4.52 4.46
N TYR A 293 -38.67 3.86 5.28
CA TYR A 293 -37.70 2.83 4.88
C TYR A 293 -36.63 3.32 3.88
N GLN A 294 -36.45 4.64 3.74
CA GLN A 294 -35.42 5.28 2.92
C GLN A 294 -34.51 6.13 3.82
N LEU A 295 -33.46 5.51 4.32
CA LEU A 295 -32.55 6.19 5.26
C LEU A 295 -31.86 7.40 4.61
N PRO A 296 -31.75 8.56 5.30
CA PRO A 296 -31.19 9.80 4.75
C PRO A 296 -29.65 9.76 4.76
N VAL A 297 -29.05 8.88 3.95
CA VAL A 297 -27.62 8.64 3.93
C VAL A 297 -26.83 9.79 3.35
N LEU A 298 -25.68 10.06 3.97
CA LEU A 298 -24.68 11.04 3.56
C LEU A 298 -23.40 10.33 3.13
N SER A 299 -22.46 11.05 2.49
CA SER A 299 -21.12 10.49 2.25
C SER A 299 -20.44 10.12 3.57
N ASN A 300 -19.64 9.06 3.58
CA ASN A 300 -18.96 8.57 4.78
C ASN A 300 -18.11 9.66 5.48
N GLN A 301 -17.51 10.55 4.68
CA GLN A 301 -16.71 11.66 5.20
C GLN A 301 -17.61 12.66 5.96
N ARG A 302 -18.70 13.11 5.37
CA ARG A 302 -19.65 14.04 6.02
C ARG A 302 -20.30 13.41 7.25
N TYR A 303 -20.66 12.15 7.14
CA TYR A 303 -21.25 11.41 8.27
C TYR A 303 -20.27 11.39 9.47
N ASN A 304 -19.01 11.02 9.28
CA ASN A 304 -18.02 11.02 10.35
C ASN A 304 -17.73 12.44 10.91
N SER A 305 -17.76 13.47 10.06
CA SER A 305 -17.59 14.86 10.50
C SER A 305 -18.74 15.27 11.45
N TYR A 306 -19.97 14.96 11.09
CA TYR A 306 -21.14 15.30 11.92
C TYR A 306 -21.24 14.44 13.19
N LEU A 307 -20.75 13.20 13.16
CA LEU A 307 -20.61 12.39 14.38
C LEU A 307 -19.63 13.01 15.38
N ALA A 308 -18.61 13.74 14.93
CA ALA A 308 -17.74 14.49 15.83
C ALA A 308 -18.48 15.65 16.51
N GLU A 309 -19.37 16.37 15.80
CA GLU A 309 -20.23 17.40 16.39
C GLU A 309 -21.19 16.79 17.42
N ILE A 310 -21.85 15.67 17.11
CA ILE A 310 -22.76 14.95 18.02
C ILE A 310 -22.03 14.50 19.28
N LYS A 311 -20.81 14.00 19.15
CA LYS A 311 -19.95 13.63 20.27
C LYS A 311 -19.84 14.79 21.28
N ASP A 312 -19.54 15.99 20.78
CA ASP A 312 -19.34 17.18 21.63
C ASP A 312 -20.65 17.63 22.26
N ILE A 313 -21.75 17.68 21.50
CA ILE A 313 -23.10 18.03 21.98
C ILE A 313 -23.59 17.07 23.08
N CYS A 314 -23.31 15.77 22.95
CA CYS A 314 -23.70 14.74 23.91
C CYS A 314 -22.68 14.57 25.05
N ASN A 315 -21.60 15.32 25.07
CA ASN A 315 -20.51 15.20 26.04
C ASN A 315 -20.03 13.74 26.17
N ILE A 316 -19.70 13.11 25.03
CA ILE A 316 -19.19 11.75 24.94
C ILE A 316 -17.66 11.80 24.79
N ASN A 317 -16.91 11.19 25.72
CA ASN A 317 -15.45 11.20 25.67
C ASN A 317 -14.86 10.08 24.79
N LYS A 318 -15.61 9.63 23.78
CA LYS A 318 -15.18 8.60 22.82
C LYS A 318 -15.29 9.14 21.41
N LYS A 319 -14.37 8.73 20.51
CA LYS A 319 -14.44 9.14 19.10
C LYS A 319 -15.61 8.43 18.41
N LEU A 320 -16.69 9.17 18.12
CA LEU A 320 -17.79 8.63 17.33
C LEU A 320 -17.34 8.52 15.84
N HIS A 321 -17.60 7.37 15.26
CA HIS A 321 -17.41 7.11 13.85
C HIS A 321 -18.33 5.97 13.40
N THR A 322 -18.59 5.87 12.11
CA THR A 322 -19.56 4.91 11.56
C THR A 322 -19.35 3.47 12.00
N HIS A 323 -18.10 3.03 12.15
CA HIS A 323 -17.79 1.66 12.55
C HIS A 323 -18.01 1.41 14.05
N LEU A 324 -18.03 2.47 14.87
CA LEU A 324 -18.28 2.38 16.30
C LEU A 324 -19.69 1.86 16.61
N GLY A 325 -20.72 2.26 15.83
CA GLY A 325 -22.08 1.74 15.99
C GLY A 325 -22.12 0.21 15.91
N ARG A 326 -21.43 -0.36 14.94
CA ARG A 326 -21.31 -1.81 14.79
C ARG A 326 -20.56 -2.47 15.95
N HIS A 327 -19.48 -1.87 16.43
CA HIS A 327 -18.76 -2.36 17.61
C HIS A 327 -19.62 -2.27 18.87
N THR A 328 -20.40 -1.22 19.01
CA THR A 328 -21.35 -1.02 20.12
C THR A 328 -22.38 -2.14 20.15
N MET A 329 -22.99 -2.48 19.01
CA MET A 329 -23.94 -3.60 18.95
C MET A 329 -23.26 -4.93 19.35
N ALA A 330 -22.10 -5.23 18.75
CA ALA A 330 -21.38 -6.46 19.07
C ALA A 330 -21.13 -6.59 20.58
N THR A 331 -20.63 -5.54 21.20
CA THR A 331 -20.31 -5.54 22.63
C THR A 331 -21.56 -5.64 23.52
N ILE A 332 -22.65 -4.95 23.17
CA ILE A 332 -23.91 -5.07 23.90
C ILE A 332 -24.42 -6.52 23.84
N LEU A 333 -24.40 -7.16 22.67
CA LEU A 333 -24.84 -8.54 22.50
C LEU A 333 -23.96 -9.52 23.30
N ILE A 334 -22.64 -9.33 23.27
CA ILE A 334 -21.67 -10.14 24.03
C ILE A 334 -21.96 -10.03 25.54
N ASN A 335 -22.10 -8.81 26.05
CA ASN A 335 -22.35 -8.55 27.48
C ASN A 335 -23.68 -9.13 27.96
N ASN A 336 -24.62 -9.33 27.05
CA ASN A 336 -25.93 -9.95 27.36
C ASN A 336 -25.97 -11.45 27.04
N GLY A 337 -24.83 -12.11 26.86
CA GLY A 337 -24.71 -13.56 26.73
C GLY A 337 -25.15 -14.14 25.37
N VAL A 338 -25.30 -13.30 24.33
CA VAL A 338 -25.60 -13.79 22.99
C VAL A 338 -24.40 -14.54 22.43
N GLY A 339 -24.61 -15.77 21.96
CA GLY A 339 -23.54 -16.63 21.47
C GLY A 339 -22.79 -16.05 20.27
N LEU A 340 -21.46 -16.22 20.21
CA LEU A 340 -20.59 -15.69 19.16
C LEU A 340 -21.02 -16.05 17.72
N PRO A 341 -21.51 -17.31 17.44
CA PRO A 341 -21.99 -17.64 16.10
C PRO A 341 -23.20 -16.79 15.66
N VAL A 342 -24.11 -16.48 16.60
CA VAL A 342 -25.29 -15.63 16.34
C VAL A 342 -24.83 -14.21 16.03
N ILE A 343 -23.90 -13.65 16.82
CA ILE A 343 -23.33 -12.34 16.60
C ILE A 343 -22.60 -12.27 15.25
N ALA A 344 -21.81 -13.29 14.93
CA ALA A 344 -21.13 -13.38 13.64
C ALA A 344 -22.13 -13.39 12.46
N LYS A 345 -23.26 -14.07 12.60
CA LYS A 345 -24.34 -14.12 11.59
C LYS A 345 -25.03 -12.77 11.44
N ILE A 346 -25.34 -12.09 12.54
CA ILE A 346 -25.91 -10.73 12.55
C ILE A 346 -24.94 -9.76 11.86
N LEU A 347 -23.68 -9.81 12.23
CA LEU A 347 -22.67 -8.93 11.68
C LEU A 347 -22.17 -9.33 10.28
N GLY A 348 -22.50 -10.53 9.77
CA GLY A 348 -21.99 -11.03 8.49
C GLY A 348 -20.47 -11.14 8.46
N HIS A 349 -19.87 -11.69 9.51
CA HIS A 349 -18.43 -11.99 9.53
C HIS A 349 -18.17 -13.30 8.80
N SER A 350 -17.13 -13.29 7.93
CA SER A 350 -16.69 -14.51 7.22
C SER A 350 -15.99 -15.53 8.14
N SER A 351 -15.59 -15.10 9.35
CA SER A 351 -14.94 -15.94 10.35
C SER A 351 -15.30 -15.46 11.76
N THR A 352 -15.49 -16.40 12.68
CA THR A 352 -15.71 -16.11 14.11
C THR A 352 -14.50 -15.45 14.77
N LYS A 353 -13.28 -15.62 14.23
CA LYS A 353 -12.05 -15.02 14.78
C LYS A 353 -12.14 -13.51 15.00
N ILE A 354 -12.86 -12.79 14.11
CA ILE A 354 -13.09 -11.35 14.26
C ILE A 354 -13.98 -11.06 15.47
N THR A 355 -15.03 -11.85 15.65
CA THR A 355 -15.93 -11.74 16.80
C THR A 355 -15.24 -12.17 18.10
N GLU A 356 -14.41 -13.21 18.04
CA GLU A 356 -13.59 -13.70 19.15
C GLU A 356 -12.59 -12.66 19.66
N SER A 357 -11.96 -11.89 18.75
CA SER A 357 -11.03 -10.82 19.14
C SER A 357 -11.73 -9.67 19.89
N ILE A 358 -12.96 -9.35 19.51
CA ILE A 358 -13.81 -8.39 20.24
C ILE A 358 -14.23 -8.98 21.60
N TYR A 359 -14.62 -10.25 21.61
CA TYR A 359 -15.03 -10.97 22.81
C TYR A 359 -13.91 -11.03 23.86
N ALA A 360 -12.67 -11.37 23.46
CA ALA A 360 -11.54 -11.44 24.36
C ALA A 360 -11.30 -10.09 25.10
N GLN A 361 -11.38 -8.96 24.38
CA GLN A 361 -11.21 -7.64 24.99
C GLN A 361 -12.39 -7.24 25.91
N VAL A 362 -13.60 -7.68 25.57
CA VAL A 362 -14.80 -7.46 26.41
C VAL A 362 -14.68 -8.29 27.68
N LEU A 363 -14.23 -9.54 27.60
CA LEU A 363 -14.02 -10.41 28.78
C LEU A 363 -13.01 -9.83 29.74
N ASP A 364 -11.86 -9.34 29.28
CA ASP A 364 -10.85 -8.72 30.13
C ASP A 364 -11.45 -7.59 30.98
N LYS A 365 -12.28 -6.74 30.34
CA LYS A 365 -12.98 -5.67 31.04
C LYS A 365 -14.06 -6.21 31.98
N THR A 366 -14.84 -7.20 31.54
CA THR A 366 -15.91 -7.82 32.34
C THR A 366 -15.36 -8.51 33.58
N VAL A 367 -14.17 -9.15 33.49
CA VAL A 367 -13.47 -9.73 34.65
C VAL A 367 -13.10 -8.64 35.65
N GLN A 368 -12.55 -7.51 35.17
CA GLN A 368 -12.22 -6.38 36.04
C GLN A 368 -13.48 -5.77 36.70
N ASP A 369 -14.51 -5.54 35.90
CA ASP A 369 -15.81 -4.93 36.38
C ASP A 369 -16.55 -5.85 37.38
N ASN A 370 -16.32 -7.18 37.29
CA ASN A 370 -16.95 -8.18 38.20
C ASN A 370 -16.00 -8.68 39.28
N ALA A 371 -14.83 -8.04 39.49
CA ALA A 371 -13.87 -8.46 40.51
C ALA A 371 -14.50 -8.59 41.93
N SER A 372 -15.39 -7.67 42.31
CA SER A 372 -16.13 -7.71 43.59
C SER A 372 -17.11 -8.89 43.67
N LEU A 373 -17.77 -9.24 42.56
CA LEU A 373 -18.65 -10.42 42.51
C LEU A 373 -17.84 -11.71 42.59
N ILE A 374 -16.70 -11.75 41.94
CA ILE A 374 -15.76 -12.90 42.00
C ILE A 374 -15.27 -13.07 43.44
N GLN A 375 -14.80 -11.99 44.09
CA GLN A 375 -14.41 -12.03 45.52
C GLN A 375 -15.52 -12.55 46.41
N LYS A 376 -16.74 -12.04 46.24
CA LYS A 376 -17.89 -12.46 47.00
C LYS A 376 -18.26 -13.95 46.80
N ALA A 377 -18.05 -14.48 45.59
CA ALA A 377 -18.25 -15.90 45.29
C ALA A 377 -17.25 -16.82 46.01
N PHE A 378 -16.08 -16.31 46.35
CA PHE A 378 -15.07 -17.02 47.13
C PHE A 378 -15.16 -16.72 48.64
N GLY A 379 -16.17 -15.96 49.11
CA GLY A 379 -16.38 -15.64 50.52
C GLY A 379 -15.33 -14.66 51.09
N ILE A 380 -14.69 -13.87 50.24
CA ILE A 380 -13.68 -12.86 50.60
C ILE A 380 -14.32 -11.45 50.49
#